data_6af59925e46642c6efabcedf80dcf7a0
#
_entry.id   6af59925e46642c6efabcedf80dcf7a0
#
_cell.length_a   1.000
_cell.length_b   1.000
_cell.length_c   1.000
_cell.angle_alpha   90.00
_cell.angle_beta   90.00
_cell.angle_gamma   90.00
#
_symmetry.space_group_name_H-M   'P 1'
#
loop_
_entity.id
_entity.type
_entity.pdbx_description
1 polymer ?
#
loop_
_entity_poly.entity_id
_entity_poly.type
_entity_poly.pdbx_seq_one_letter_code
_entity_poly.pdbx_strand_id
1 'polypeptide(L)'
;MANSERLVSLDVFRGMTIAGMVLVNNPGGSPVYWPLDHAEWHGLTPTDWIFPFFLFIVGVSIAISLGKVRIASESDGAPAAKGTLRRIFTRAASIYLLGAALSIIPFFQFQATDAPDPIKLLVWLAFVASLFFLLLRNFKVAGALFVVGLLGIAGMNLAGYNVVPYNYGTLRIFGVLQRISVCYLITAIIFLYTSWKQQVAIGIALLLGYWLIMTTIPVPGCEVTSLADKACNLAAWLDRLILTENHIWRGGKVYD
;
A
#
# COMPACT_ATOMS: atom_id res chain seq x y z
N MET A 1 -12.02 -3.39 -33.41
CA MET A 1 -11.41 -3.37 -32.08
C MET A 1 -10.01 -2.81 -32.23
N ALA A 2 -9.75 -1.58 -31.84
CA ALA A 2 -8.40 -1.01 -31.91
C ALA A 2 -7.51 -1.77 -30.93
N ASN A 3 -6.49 -2.46 -31.41
CA ASN A 3 -5.42 -3.01 -30.59
C ASN A 3 -4.85 -1.85 -29.78
N SER A 4 -5.10 -1.84 -28.46
CA SER A 4 -4.37 -0.95 -27.59
C SER A 4 -2.93 -1.44 -27.58
N GLU A 5 -2.05 -0.72 -28.30
CA GLU A 5 -0.63 -1.03 -28.27
C GLU A 5 -0.20 -1.10 -26.78
N ARG A 6 0.21 -2.28 -26.38
CA ARG A 6 0.70 -2.53 -25.03
C ARG A 6 2.05 -1.85 -24.90
N LEU A 7 2.18 -0.94 -23.94
CA LEU A 7 3.46 -0.27 -23.70
C LEU A 7 4.43 -1.24 -23.01
N VAL A 8 5.22 -1.95 -23.80
CA VAL A 8 6.20 -2.93 -23.33
C VAL A 8 7.16 -2.31 -22.31
N SER A 9 7.60 -1.06 -22.55
CA SER A 9 8.47 -0.33 -21.61
C SER A 9 7.87 -0.17 -20.21
N LEU A 10 6.57 0.12 -20.11
CA LEU A 10 5.89 0.23 -18.84
C LEU A 10 5.74 -1.12 -18.14
N ASP A 11 5.49 -2.19 -18.90
CA ASP A 11 5.40 -3.54 -18.34
C ASP A 11 6.78 -4.04 -17.87
N VAL A 12 7.85 -3.76 -18.60
CA VAL A 12 9.23 -4.06 -18.19
C VAL A 12 9.58 -3.28 -16.91
N PHE A 13 9.30 -1.97 -16.88
CA PHE A 13 9.58 -1.15 -15.70
C PHE A 13 8.80 -1.63 -14.47
N ARG A 14 7.53 -2.03 -14.64
CA ARG A 14 6.74 -2.65 -13.57
C ARG A 14 7.35 -3.96 -13.08
N GLY A 15 7.78 -4.82 -14.01
CA GLY A 15 8.43 -6.08 -13.69
C GLY A 15 9.72 -5.88 -12.91
N MET A 16 10.57 -4.93 -13.32
CA MET A 16 11.80 -4.57 -12.61
C MET A 16 11.52 -4.03 -11.21
N THR A 17 10.50 -3.18 -11.06
CA THR A 17 10.10 -2.63 -9.76
C THR A 17 9.60 -3.73 -8.82
N ILE A 18 8.82 -4.70 -9.32
CA ILE A 18 8.37 -5.86 -8.54
C ILE A 18 9.57 -6.74 -8.14
N ALA A 19 10.48 -7.02 -9.05
CA ALA A 19 11.69 -7.79 -8.74
C ALA A 19 12.55 -7.09 -7.68
N GLY A 20 12.73 -5.78 -7.81
CA GLY A 20 13.38 -4.95 -6.79
C GLY A 20 12.68 -5.05 -5.43
N MET A 21 11.35 -4.95 -5.40
CA MET A 21 10.57 -5.09 -4.16
C MET A 21 10.78 -6.46 -3.49
N VAL A 22 10.77 -7.53 -4.25
CA VAL A 22 11.03 -8.88 -3.70
C VAL A 22 12.43 -8.96 -3.12
N LEU A 23 13.42 -8.39 -3.80
CA LEU A 23 14.81 -8.39 -3.35
C LEU A 23 14.99 -7.61 -2.04
N VAL A 24 14.49 -6.37 -1.97
CA VAL A 24 14.68 -5.50 -0.78
C VAL A 24 13.88 -5.98 0.44
N ASN A 25 12.76 -6.68 0.23
CA ASN A 25 11.98 -7.26 1.32
C ASN A 25 12.56 -8.60 1.83
N ASN A 26 13.55 -9.16 1.12
CA ASN A 26 14.20 -10.42 1.49
C ASN A 26 15.74 -10.28 1.42
N PRO A 27 16.34 -9.43 2.26
CA PRO A 27 17.77 -9.09 2.16
C PRO A 27 18.72 -10.22 2.56
N GLY A 28 18.22 -11.37 2.99
CA GLY A 28 18.99 -12.59 3.22
C GLY A 28 19.68 -12.71 4.57
N GLY A 29 19.80 -11.65 5.35
CA GLY A 29 20.44 -11.74 6.66
C GLY A 29 20.72 -10.39 7.33
N SER A 30 21.39 -10.45 8.48
CA SER A 30 21.84 -9.25 9.23
C SER A 30 23.35 -9.37 9.49
N PRO A 31 24.15 -8.34 9.23
CA PRO A 31 23.75 -7.00 8.75
C PRO A 31 23.26 -7.02 7.29
N VAL A 32 22.31 -6.14 6.99
CA VAL A 32 21.77 -5.99 5.63
C VAL A 32 22.81 -5.27 4.75
N TYR A 33 22.97 -5.75 3.51
CA TYR A 33 23.85 -5.09 2.55
C TYR A 33 23.31 -3.69 2.20
N TRP A 34 24.14 -2.65 2.28
CA TRP A 34 23.74 -1.24 2.16
C TRP A 34 22.72 -0.91 1.04
N PRO A 35 22.83 -1.41 -0.21
CA PRO A 35 21.84 -1.08 -1.24
C PRO A 35 20.45 -1.68 -1.00
N LEU A 36 20.34 -2.66 -0.12
CA LEU A 36 19.09 -3.35 0.23
C LEU A 36 18.49 -2.84 1.54
N ASP A 37 19.17 -1.93 2.22
CA ASP A 37 18.69 -1.30 3.45
C ASP A 37 18.08 0.07 3.16
N HIS A 38 17.20 0.52 4.04
CA HIS A 38 16.64 1.87 3.98
C HIS A 38 17.61 2.89 4.55
N ALA A 39 17.56 4.13 4.04
CA ALA A 39 18.23 5.25 4.71
C ALA A 39 17.64 5.42 6.12
N GLU A 40 18.49 5.69 7.11
CA GLU A 40 18.04 5.82 8.51
C GLU A 40 17.00 6.92 8.71
N TRP A 41 17.15 8.06 8.07
CA TRP A 41 16.19 9.17 8.04
C TRP A 41 16.44 10.08 6.84
N HIS A 42 17.57 10.78 6.80
CA HIS A 42 18.01 11.55 5.63
C HIS A 42 18.89 10.69 4.74
N GLY A 43 18.72 10.86 3.45
CA GLY A 43 19.45 10.12 2.44
C GLY A 43 18.50 9.35 1.51
N LEU A 44 19.12 8.60 0.61
CA LEU A 44 18.40 7.83 -0.41
C LEU A 44 19.25 6.61 -0.78
N THR A 45 18.71 5.44 -0.53
CA THR A 45 19.30 4.17 -0.98
C THR A 45 18.52 3.63 -2.18
N PRO A 46 19.04 2.65 -2.93
CA PRO A 46 18.29 1.99 -3.98
C PRO A 46 16.95 1.40 -3.51
N THR A 47 16.87 0.93 -2.28
CA THR A 47 15.64 0.43 -1.66
C THR A 47 14.55 1.49 -1.59
N ASP A 48 14.90 2.74 -1.31
CA ASP A 48 13.94 3.84 -1.16
C ASP A 48 13.31 4.28 -2.48
N TRP A 49 13.85 3.87 -3.63
CA TRP A 49 13.27 4.15 -4.95
C TRP A 49 12.08 3.26 -5.30
N ILE A 50 11.95 2.09 -4.68
CA ILE A 50 10.95 1.08 -5.06
C ILE A 50 9.53 1.62 -4.95
N PHE A 51 9.19 2.22 -3.82
CA PHE A 51 7.84 2.76 -3.60
C PHE A 51 7.51 3.96 -4.51
N PRO A 52 8.38 4.97 -4.68
CA PRO A 52 8.20 6.03 -5.68
C PRO A 52 8.01 5.51 -7.11
N PHE A 53 8.72 4.47 -7.53
CA PHE A 53 8.54 3.85 -8.84
C PHE A 53 7.15 3.24 -9.00
N PHE A 54 6.60 2.59 -7.96
CA PHE A 54 5.21 2.13 -8.00
C PHE A 54 4.23 3.28 -8.19
N LEU A 55 4.39 4.39 -7.47
CA LEU A 55 3.53 5.56 -7.62
C LEU A 55 3.65 6.20 -9.01
N PHE A 56 4.86 6.27 -9.55
CA PHE A 56 5.10 6.73 -10.91
C PHE A 56 4.36 5.85 -11.95
N ILE A 57 4.49 4.52 -11.83
CA ILE A 57 3.78 3.56 -12.70
C ILE A 57 2.26 3.74 -12.58
N VAL A 58 1.75 3.97 -11.39
CA VAL A 58 0.32 4.26 -11.16
C VAL A 58 -0.11 5.52 -11.91
N GLY A 59 0.65 6.61 -11.80
CA GLY A 59 0.38 7.87 -12.49
C GLY A 59 0.34 7.70 -14.01
N VAL A 60 1.35 7.06 -14.60
CA VAL A 60 1.40 6.76 -16.04
C VAL A 60 0.23 5.88 -16.47
N SER A 61 -0.11 4.86 -15.67
CA SER A 61 -1.23 3.97 -15.94
C SER A 61 -2.58 4.69 -15.89
N ILE A 62 -2.77 5.68 -15.01
CA ILE A 62 -3.94 6.54 -14.96
C ILE A 62 -4.06 7.34 -16.26
N ALA A 63 -2.99 8.01 -16.68
CA ALA A 63 -2.98 8.82 -17.90
C ALA A 63 -3.34 8.00 -19.14
N ILE A 64 -2.82 6.79 -19.28
CA ILE A 64 -3.10 5.90 -20.40
C ILE A 64 -4.52 5.35 -20.36
N SER A 65 -4.97 4.88 -19.18
CA SER A 65 -6.28 4.20 -19.05
C SER A 65 -7.46 5.18 -19.06
N LEU A 66 -7.31 6.35 -18.44
CA LEU A 66 -8.37 7.36 -18.34
C LEU A 66 -8.28 8.45 -19.42
N GLY A 67 -7.16 8.55 -20.14
CA GLY A 67 -6.97 9.55 -21.19
C GLY A 67 -8.03 9.43 -22.30
N LYS A 68 -8.36 8.22 -22.73
CA LYS A 68 -9.43 7.97 -23.72
C LYS A 68 -10.81 8.38 -23.23
N VAL A 69 -11.10 8.14 -21.95
CA VAL A 69 -12.38 8.53 -21.33
C VAL A 69 -12.50 10.04 -21.23
N ARG A 70 -11.40 10.71 -20.90
CA ARG A 70 -11.33 12.16 -20.82
C ARG A 70 -11.56 12.82 -22.17
N ILE A 71 -10.88 12.36 -23.22
CA ILE A 71 -11.00 12.89 -24.60
C ILE A 71 -12.46 12.71 -25.06
N ALA A 72 -13.09 11.55 -24.83
CA ALA A 72 -14.48 11.33 -25.19
C ALA A 72 -15.43 12.25 -24.42
N SER A 73 -15.16 12.51 -23.13
CA SER A 73 -15.97 13.43 -22.31
C SER A 73 -15.82 14.89 -22.76
N GLU A 74 -14.63 15.28 -23.18
CA GLU A 74 -14.37 16.63 -23.71
C GLU A 74 -15.08 16.84 -25.08
N SER A 75 -15.14 15.81 -25.94
CA SER A 75 -15.82 15.89 -27.26
C SER A 75 -17.35 15.93 -27.13
N ASP A 76 -17.92 15.22 -26.16
CA ASP A 76 -19.36 15.10 -25.99
C ASP A 76 -19.95 16.17 -25.05
N GLY A 77 -19.11 17.00 -24.44
CA GLY A 77 -19.52 18.01 -23.44
C GLY A 77 -20.16 17.44 -22.18
N ALA A 78 -20.02 16.12 -21.97
CA ALA A 78 -20.63 15.40 -20.87
C ALA A 78 -19.62 15.17 -19.73
N PRO A 79 -20.01 15.29 -18.44
CA PRO A 79 -19.13 14.93 -17.32
C PRO A 79 -18.74 13.46 -17.42
N ALA A 80 -17.51 13.14 -16.96
CA ALA A 80 -17.00 11.77 -16.94
C ALA A 80 -18.08 10.81 -16.40
N ALA A 81 -18.45 9.81 -17.21
CA ALA A 81 -19.60 8.97 -16.95
C ALA A 81 -19.57 8.37 -15.54
N LYS A 82 -20.70 8.38 -14.82
CA LYS A 82 -20.84 7.80 -13.46
C LYS A 82 -20.22 6.40 -13.33
N GLY A 83 -20.22 5.61 -14.42
CA GLY A 83 -19.58 4.31 -14.51
C GLY A 83 -18.05 4.35 -14.35
N THR A 84 -17.38 5.42 -14.77
CA THR A 84 -15.92 5.58 -14.63
C THR A 84 -15.56 5.86 -13.18
N LEU A 85 -16.26 6.75 -12.48
CA LEU A 85 -16.05 7.01 -11.06
C LEU A 85 -16.27 5.74 -10.22
N ARG A 86 -17.35 5.00 -10.48
CA ARG A 86 -17.57 3.72 -9.80
C ARG A 86 -16.42 2.75 -9.99
N ARG A 87 -15.85 2.65 -11.20
CA ARG A 87 -14.68 1.80 -11.47
C ARG A 87 -13.45 2.26 -10.69
N ILE A 88 -13.19 3.57 -10.61
CA ILE A 88 -12.08 4.14 -9.84
C ILE A 88 -12.25 3.81 -8.36
N PHE A 89 -13.43 4.06 -7.79
CA PHE A 89 -13.71 3.76 -6.39
C PHE A 89 -13.60 2.26 -6.08
N THR A 90 -14.19 1.40 -6.90
CA THR A 90 -14.10 -0.06 -6.66
C THR A 90 -12.67 -0.57 -6.77
N ARG A 91 -11.87 -0.03 -7.70
CA ARG A 91 -10.46 -0.39 -7.82
C ARG A 91 -9.64 0.09 -6.61
N ALA A 92 -9.83 1.33 -6.19
CA ALA A 92 -9.19 1.87 -4.99
C ALA A 92 -9.56 1.04 -3.76
N ALA A 93 -10.85 0.82 -3.51
CA ALA A 93 -11.32 0.01 -2.40
C ALA A 93 -10.76 -1.42 -2.45
N SER A 94 -10.68 -2.04 -3.62
CA SER A 94 -10.10 -3.38 -3.77
C SER A 94 -8.61 -3.41 -3.40
N ILE A 95 -7.83 -2.41 -3.81
CA ILE A 95 -6.40 -2.33 -3.46
C ILE A 95 -6.24 -2.09 -1.95
N TYR A 96 -7.05 -1.21 -1.36
CA TYR A 96 -7.03 -0.94 0.08
C TYR A 96 -7.36 -2.19 0.90
N LEU A 97 -8.46 -2.86 0.57
CA LEU A 97 -8.90 -4.07 1.25
C LEU A 97 -7.92 -5.23 1.07
N LEU A 98 -7.30 -5.34 -0.10
CA LEU A 98 -6.23 -6.33 -0.33
C LEU A 98 -5.06 -6.08 0.61
N GLY A 99 -4.62 -4.84 0.77
CA GLY A 99 -3.56 -4.48 1.70
C GLY A 99 -3.92 -4.79 3.15
N ALA A 100 -5.16 -4.48 3.57
CA ALA A 100 -5.65 -4.81 4.90
C ALA A 100 -5.73 -6.32 5.13
N ALA A 101 -6.24 -7.08 4.15
CA ALA A 101 -6.32 -8.54 4.22
C ALA A 101 -4.93 -9.17 4.36
N LEU A 102 -3.95 -8.74 3.58
CA LEU A 102 -2.56 -9.22 3.67
C LEU A 102 -1.91 -8.92 5.02
N SER A 103 -2.30 -7.81 5.68
CA SER A 103 -1.80 -7.46 7.01
C SER A 103 -2.39 -8.32 8.13
N ILE A 104 -3.60 -8.86 7.93
CA ILE A 104 -4.34 -9.64 8.94
C ILE A 104 -4.07 -11.14 8.81
N ILE A 105 -3.86 -11.63 7.58
CA ILE A 105 -3.58 -13.06 7.30
C ILE A 105 -2.29 -13.50 8.02
N PRO A 106 -2.30 -14.62 8.76
CA PRO A 106 -3.30 -15.71 8.80
C PRO A 106 -4.35 -15.64 9.93
N PHE A 107 -4.71 -14.48 10.44
CA PHE A 107 -5.64 -14.24 11.56
C PHE A 107 -5.11 -14.66 12.94
N PHE A 108 -3.85 -15.06 13.03
CA PHE A 108 -3.14 -15.36 14.27
C PHE A 108 -1.71 -14.79 14.21
N GLN A 109 -1.09 -14.61 15.37
CA GLN A 109 0.28 -14.15 15.48
C GLN A 109 1.24 -15.31 15.25
N PHE A 110 1.91 -15.31 14.09
CA PHE A 110 2.74 -16.45 13.64
C PHE A 110 3.87 -16.80 14.62
N GLN A 111 4.55 -15.78 15.17
CA GLN A 111 5.66 -15.98 16.10
C GLN A 111 5.21 -16.30 17.53
N ALA A 112 4.05 -15.79 17.95
CA ALA A 112 3.52 -16.00 19.28
C ALA A 112 2.71 -17.29 19.44
N THR A 113 2.31 -17.91 18.30
CA THR A 113 1.55 -19.16 18.29
C THR A 113 2.49 -20.35 18.50
N ASP A 114 2.17 -21.20 19.45
CA ASP A 114 2.96 -22.37 19.88
C ASP A 114 2.64 -23.62 19.04
N ALA A 115 2.68 -23.50 17.73
CA ALA A 115 2.53 -24.62 16.82
C ALA A 115 3.77 -24.76 15.93
N PRO A 116 4.09 -25.96 15.41
CA PRO A 116 5.20 -26.17 14.50
C PRO A 116 5.12 -25.26 13.27
N ASP A 117 6.24 -24.64 12.88
CA ASP A 117 6.29 -23.71 11.75
C ASP A 117 5.72 -24.27 10.44
N PRO A 118 5.95 -25.56 10.06
CA PRO A 118 5.35 -26.12 8.86
C PRO A 118 3.82 -26.09 8.88
N ILE A 119 3.20 -26.33 10.04
CA ILE A 119 1.73 -26.31 10.19
C ILE A 119 1.22 -24.87 10.04
N LYS A 120 1.85 -23.91 10.74
CA LYS A 120 1.53 -22.49 10.62
C LYS A 120 1.66 -22.00 9.17
N LEU A 121 2.73 -22.44 8.49
CA LEU A 121 2.98 -22.09 7.08
C LEU A 121 1.89 -22.64 6.16
N LEU A 122 1.47 -23.90 6.34
CA LEU A 122 0.39 -24.48 5.53
C LEU A 122 -0.93 -23.73 5.71
N VAL A 123 -1.27 -23.36 6.94
CA VAL A 123 -2.47 -22.54 7.23
C VAL A 123 -2.37 -21.17 6.59
N TRP A 124 -1.20 -20.52 6.70
CA TRP A 124 -0.95 -19.23 6.04
C TRP A 124 -1.07 -19.35 4.51
N LEU A 125 -0.48 -20.35 3.91
CA LEU A 125 -0.56 -20.61 2.46
C LEU A 125 -2.00 -20.85 2.01
N ALA A 126 -2.83 -21.54 2.79
CA ALA A 126 -4.24 -21.72 2.47
C ALA A 126 -4.99 -20.37 2.37
N PHE A 127 -4.78 -19.46 3.32
CA PHE A 127 -5.39 -18.13 3.26
C PHE A 127 -4.83 -17.26 2.12
N VAL A 128 -3.53 -17.28 1.87
CA VAL A 128 -2.92 -16.55 0.74
C VAL A 128 -3.42 -17.09 -0.59
N ALA A 129 -3.50 -18.42 -0.76
CA ALA A 129 -4.07 -19.04 -1.95
C ALA A 129 -5.56 -18.72 -2.10
N SER A 130 -6.33 -18.71 -1.00
CA SER A 130 -7.72 -18.24 -1.02
C SER A 130 -7.84 -16.84 -1.58
N LEU A 131 -7.03 -15.90 -1.09
CA LEU A 131 -7.01 -14.51 -1.57
C LEU A 131 -6.61 -14.43 -3.05
N PHE A 132 -5.64 -15.22 -3.48
CA PHE A 132 -5.22 -15.31 -4.88
C PHE A 132 -6.37 -15.78 -5.79
N PHE A 133 -7.06 -16.87 -5.43
CA PHE A 133 -8.21 -17.34 -6.21
C PHE A 133 -9.41 -16.41 -6.14
N LEU A 134 -9.59 -15.64 -5.07
CA LEU A 134 -10.58 -14.57 -4.99
C LEU A 134 -10.30 -13.48 -6.04
N LEU A 135 -9.04 -13.07 -6.22
CA LEU A 135 -8.62 -12.12 -7.25
C LEU A 135 -8.83 -12.66 -8.67
N LEU A 136 -8.67 -13.95 -8.88
CA LEU A 136 -8.99 -14.66 -10.13
C LEU A 136 -10.50 -14.86 -10.34
N ARG A 137 -11.35 -14.37 -9.43
CA ARG A 137 -12.82 -14.53 -9.42
C ARG A 137 -13.29 -15.98 -9.35
N ASN A 138 -12.45 -16.88 -8.87
CA ASN A 138 -12.80 -18.27 -8.62
C ASN A 138 -13.30 -18.43 -7.17
N PHE A 139 -14.51 -17.96 -6.92
CA PHE A 139 -15.09 -17.90 -5.58
C PHE A 139 -15.24 -19.28 -4.91
N LYS A 140 -15.43 -20.35 -5.69
CA LYS A 140 -15.57 -21.71 -5.15
C LYS A 140 -14.26 -22.20 -4.55
N VAL A 141 -13.15 -22.08 -5.30
CA VAL A 141 -11.83 -22.48 -4.81
C VAL A 141 -11.36 -21.55 -3.69
N ALA A 142 -11.59 -20.24 -3.83
CA ALA A 142 -11.27 -19.28 -2.78
C ALA A 142 -11.99 -19.63 -1.46
N GLY A 143 -13.29 -19.88 -1.51
CA GLY A 143 -14.07 -20.28 -0.34
C GLY A 143 -13.60 -21.61 0.28
N ALA A 144 -13.33 -22.60 -0.54
CA ALA A 144 -12.81 -23.89 -0.06
C ALA A 144 -11.46 -23.74 0.67
N LEU A 145 -10.52 -22.99 0.09
CA LEU A 145 -9.21 -22.73 0.70
C LEU A 145 -9.33 -21.89 1.98
N PHE A 146 -10.26 -20.93 2.03
CA PHE A 146 -10.54 -20.17 3.25
C PHE A 146 -11.02 -21.08 4.38
N VAL A 147 -11.95 -22.00 4.08
CA VAL A 147 -12.43 -23.01 5.03
C VAL A 147 -11.30 -23.92 5.48
N VAL A 148 -10.42 -24.37 4.57
CA VAL A 148 -9.23 -25.16 4.93
C VAL A 148 -8.34 -24.39 5.90
N GLY A 149 -8.11 -23.10 5.69
CA GLY A 149 -7.37 -22.26 6.62
C GLY A 149 -8.01 -22.18 8.00
N LEU A 150 -9.35 -22.00 8.07
CA LEU A 150 -10.09 -22.00 9.34
C LEU A 150 -10.02 -23.36 10.05
N LEU A 151 -10.18 -24.45 9.31
CA LEU A 151 -10.03 -25.81 9.85
C LEU A 151 -8.60 -26.05 10.35
N GLY A 152 -7.60 -25.48 9.69
CA GLY A 152 -6.21 -25.52 10.15
C GLY A 152 -6.03 -24.83 11.51
N ILE A 153 -6.61 -23.64 11.70
CA ILE A 153 -6.62 -22.93 12.99
C ILE A 153 -7.34 -23.77 14.06
N ALA A 154 -8.52 -24.29 13.72
CA ALA A 154 -9.29 -25.12 14.64
C ALA A 154 -8.51 -26.41 15.01
N GLY A 155 -7.86 -27.05 14.04
CA GLY A 155 -7.02 -28.23 14.23
C GLY A 155 -5.83 -27.97 15.16
N MET A 156 -5.16 -26.81 15.02
CA MET A 156 -4.08 -26.42 15.93
C MET A 156 -4.59 -26.29 17.38
N ASN A 157 -5.74 -25.63 17.57
CA ASN A 157 -6.35 -25.51 18.91
C ASN A 157 -6.76 -26.87 19.50
N LEU A 158 -7.37 -27.75 18.69
CA LEU A 158 -7.75 -29.11 19.13
C LEU A 158 -6.55 -29.97 19.46
N ALA A 159 -5.42 -29.76 18.79
CA ALA A 159 -4.16 -30.44 19.07
C ALA A 159 -3.46 -29.92 20.35
N GLY A 160 -4.06 -28.93 21.04
CA GLY A 160 -3.53 -28.39 22.28
C GLY A 160 -2.50 -27.26 22.11
N TYR A 161 -2.27 -26.78 20.88
CA TYR A 161 -1.39 -25.63 20.67
C TYR A 161 -2.08 -24.33 21.09
N ASN A 162 -1.33 -23.42 21.71
CA ASN A 162 -1.82 -22.09 22.06
C ASN A 162 -1.77 -21.17 20.82
N VAL A 163 -2.90 -21.06 20.12
CA VAL A 163 -3.03 -20.17 18.95
C VAL A 163 -3.38 -18.78 19.42
N VAL A 164 -2.42 -17.84 19.32
CA VAL A 164 -2.61 -16.45 19.71
C VAL A 164 -3.30 -15.69 18.57
N PRO A 165 -4.54 -15.18 18.76
CA PRO A 165 -5.26 -14.48 17.71
C PRO A 165 -4.55 -13.19 17.28
N TYR A 166 -4.82 -12.75 16.04
CA TYR A 166 -4.31 -11.46 15.55
C TYR A 166 -4.86 -10.30 16.40
N ASN A 167 -3.97 -9.40 16.80
CA ASN A 167 -4.37 -8.22 17.57
C ASN A 167 -4.80 -7.08 16.63
N TYR A 168 -6.10 -6.97 16.41
CA TYR A 168 -6.69 -5.92 15.58
C TYR A 168 -6.45 -4.50 16.12
N GLY A 169 -6.27 -4.33 17.42
CA GLY A 169 -5.91 -3.05 18.05
C GLY A 169 -4.55 -2.51 17.67
N THR A 170 -3.75 -3.32 16.95
CA THR A 170 -2.43 -2.91 16.41
C THR A 170 -2.34 -3.03 14.90
N LEU A 171 -3.48 -3.02 14.20
CA LEU A 171 -3.53 -3.06 12.75
C LEU A 171 -3.03 -1.73 12.17
N ARG A 172 -1.99 -1.79 11.35
CA ARG A 172 -1.48 -0.61 10.62
C ARG A 172 -2.51 -0.16 9.59
N ILE A 173 -2.94 1.12 9.65
CA ILE A 173 -3.99 1.68 8.80
C ILE A 173 -3.43 2.05 7.42
N PHE A 174 -2.25 2.69 7.37
CA PHE A 174 -1.61 3.12 6.13
C PHE A 174 -0.40 2.26 5.76
N GLY A 175 -0.63 1.02 5.35
CA GLY A 175 0.39 0.21 4.71
C GLY A 175 0.66 0.65 3.26
N VAL A 176 1.60 -0.02 2.59
CA VAL A 176 2.03 0.31 1.22
C VAL A 176 0.87 0.29 0.23
N LEU A 177 0.04 -0.76 0.21
CA LEU A 177 -1.09 -0.87 -0.71
C LEU A 177 -2.19 0.15 -0.40
N GLN A 178 -2.42 0.45 0.87
CA GLN A 178 -3.39 1.46 1.30
C GLN A 178 -2.98 2.86 0.80
N ARG A 179 -1.70 3.21 0.90
CA ARG A 179 -1.16 4.46 0.36
C ARG A 179 -1.28 4.52 -1.17
N ILE A 180 -0.93 3.44 -1.87
CA ILE A 180 -1.10 3.36 -3.33
C ILE A 180 -2.58 3.55 -3.70
N SER A 181 -3.50 2.94 -2.95
CA SER A 181 -4.94 3.08 -3.16
C SER A 181 -5.42 4.53 -3.04
N VAL A 182 -5.03 5.22 -1.97
CA VAL A 182 -5.41 6.62 -1.73
C VAL A 182 -4.80 7.54 -2.80
N CYS A 183 -3.51 7.38 -3.11
CA CYS A 183 -2.84 8.12 -4.17
C CYS A 183 -3.51 7.89 -5.53
N TYR A 184 -3.84 6.63 -5.87
CA TYR A 184 -4.56 6.30 -7.09
C TYR A 184 -5.92 6.99 -7.16
N LEU A 185 -6.71 6.94 -6.08
CA LEU A 185 -8.05 7.54 -6.02
C LEU A 185 -7.99 9.04 -6.26
N ILE A 186 -7.16 9.75 -5.49
CA ILE A 186 -7.04 11.20 -5.57
C ILE A 186 -6.50 11.62 -6.94
N THR A 187 -5.44 10.98 -7.41
CA THR A 187 -4.82 11.31 -8.71
C THR A 187 -5.76 11.04 -9.87
N ALA A 188 -6.53 9.94 -9.84
CA ALA A 188 -7.50 9.63 -10.88
C ALA A 188 -8.64 10.65 -10.95
N ILE A 189 -9.11 11.14 -9.79
CA ILE A 189 -10.12 12.20 -9.71
C ILE A 189 -9.55 13.51 -10.26
N ILE A 190 -8.36 13.93 -9.82
CA ILE A 190 -7.69 15.12 -10.33
C ILE A 190 -7.53 15.02 -11.84
N PHE A 191 -7.05 13.88 -12.34
CA PHE A 191 -6.83 13.68 -13.78
C PHE A 191 -8.12 13.82 -14.61
N LEU A 192 -9.25 13.36 -14.11
CA LEU A 192 -10.53 13.44 -14.83
C LEU A 192 -11.11 14.85 -14.90
N TYR A 193 -10.92 15.64 -13.84
CA TYR A 193 -11.62 16.92 -13.70
C TYR A 193 -10.75 18.16 -13.92
N THR A 194 -9.45 18.00 -14.14
CA THR A 194 -8.52 19.12 -14.31
C THR A 194 -7.73 19.05 -15.60
N SER A 195 -7.40 20.21 -16.18
CA SER A 195 -6.49 20.32 -17.32
C SER A 195 -5.04 20.00 -16.91
N TRP A 196 -4.18 19.70 -17.88
CA TRP A 196 -2.77 19.40 -17.60
C TRP A 196 -2.05 20.56 -16.88
N LYS A 197 -2.39 21.83 -17.21
CA LYS A 197 -1.84 23.04 -16.52
C LYS A 197 -2.26 23.07 -15.05
N GLN A 198 -3.52 22.74 -14.77
CA GLN A 198 -4.02 22.67 -13.40
C GLN A 198 -3.38 21.49 -12.63
N GLN A 199 -3.15 20.35 -13.28
CA GLN A 199 -2.44 19.20 -12.66
C GLN A 199 -1.02 19.58 -12.26
N VAL A 200 -0.29 20.31 -13.13
CA VAL A 200 1.05 20.83 -12.80
C VAL A 200 0.96 21.82 -11.65
N ALA A 201 0.02 22.77 -11.69
CA ALA A 201 -0.17 23.74 -10.62
C ALA A 201 -0.50 23.06 -9.27
N ILE A 202 -1.40 22.06 -9.27
CA ILE A 202 -1.73 21.26 -8.07
C ILE A 202 -0.48 20.53 -7.56
N GLY A 203 0.30 19.91 -8.44
CA GLY A 203 1.53 19.23 -8.05
C GLY A 203 2.53 20.16 -7.37
N ILE A 204 2.77 21.34 -7.97
CA ILE A 204 3.65 22.36 -7.40
C ILE A 204 3.09 22.87 -6.05
N ALA A 205 1.78 23.15 -5.99
CA ALA A 205 1.14 23.62 -4.76
C ALA A 205 1.23 22.59 -3.63
N LEU A 206 1.07 21.29 -3.92
CA LEU A 206 1.22 20.22 -2.93
C LEU A 206 2.67 20.10 -2.44
N LEU A 207 3.67 20.20 -3.33
CA LEU A 207 5.08 20.11 -2.95
C LEU A 207 5.50 21.32 -2.11
N LEU A 208 5.20 22.52 -2.58
CA LEU A 208 5.56 23.74 -1.85
C LEU A 208 4.75 23.89 -0.57
N GLY A 209 3.45 23.55 -0.61
CA GLY A 209 2.59 23.58 0.56
C GLY A 209 3.05 22.59 1.64
N TYR A 210 3.39 21.37 1.26
CA TYR A 210 3.97 20.39 2.19
C TYR A 210 5.26 20.92 2.82
N TRP A 211 6.19 21.40 2.00
CA TRP A 211 7.45 21.97 2.49
C TRP A 211 7.21 23.15 3.44
N LEU A 212 6.33 24.08 3.06
CA LEU A 212 6.02 25.25 3.88
C LEU A 212 5.40 24.84 5.23
N ILE A 213 4.41 23.97 5.21
CA ILE A 213 3.73 23.49 6.41
C ILE A 213 4.71 22.77 7.34
N MET A 214 5.55 21.89 6.80
CA MET A 214 6.53 21.13 7.57
C MET A 214 7.64 21.98 8.18
N THR A 215 7.92 23.17 7.61
CA THR A 215 8.98 24.05 8.09
C THR A 215 8.48 25.20 8.97
N THR A 216 7.20 25.57 8.88
CA THR A 216 6.66 26.76 9.58
C THR A 216 5.79 26.43 10.78
N ILE A 217 5.12 25.26 10.78
CA ILE A 217 4.19 24.93 11.88
C ILE A 217 4.96 24.27 13.03
N PRO A 218 4.94 24.88 14.24
CA PRO A 218 5.59 24.32 15.40
C PRO A 218 4.88 23.04 15.85
N VAL A 219 5.65 22.05 16.29
CA VAL A 219 5.12 20.76 16.78
C VAL A 219 4.96 20.84 18.29
N PRO A 220 3.75 20.63 18.83
CA PRO A 220 3.51 20.64 20.26
C PRO A 220 4.36 19.59 21.00
N GLY A 221 4.99 19.99 22.09
CA GLY A 221 5.84 19.11 22.89
C GLY A 221 7.29 18.98 22.40
N CYS A 222 7.67 19.70 21.35
CA CYS A 222 9.06 19.76 20.86
C CYS A 222 9.62 21.18 21.08
N GLU A 223 10.85 21.28 21.62
CA GLU A 223 11.53 22.58 21.78
C GLU A 223 11.82 23.24 20.42
N VAL A 224 12.22 22.42 19.44
CA VAL A 224 12.49 22.85 18.08
C VAL A 224 11.85 21.86 17.10
N THR A 225 10.99 22.39 16.22
CA THR A 225 10.47 21.61 15.08
C THR A 225 11.59 21.45 14.07
N SER A 226 11.96 20.22 13.78
CA SER A 226 13.05 19.91 12.86
C SER A 226 12.67 18.80 11.90
N LEU A 227 12.93 19.01 10.61
CA LEU A 227 12.85 17.94 9.61
C LEU A 227 13.91 16.87 9.82
N ALA A 228 14.98 17.20 10.55
CA ALA A 228 16.05 16.25 10.87
C ALA A 228 15.68 15.28 11.99
N ASP A 229 14.69 15.59 12.81
CA ASP A 229 14.24 14.74 13.90
C ASP A 229 13.04 13.86 13.46
N LYS A 230 13.17 12.55 13.61
CA LYS A 230 12.13 11.58 13.28
C LYS A 230 10.84 11.77 14.10
N ALA A 231 10.96 12.23 15.34
CA ALA A 231 9.86 12.37 16.28
C ALA A 231 9.26 13.77 16.30
N CYS A 232 10.10 14.80 16.15
CA CYS A 232 9.75 16.21 16.28
C CYS A 232 9.51 16.89 14.92
N ASN A 233 8.90 16.20 13.98
CA ASN A 233 8.36 16.77 12.76
C ASN A 233 6.84 16.69 12.73
N LEU A 234 6.20 17.58 11.97
CA LEU A 234 4.74 17.71 11.95
C LEU A 234 4.04 16.44 11.41
N ALA A 235 4.60 15.77 10.41
CA ALA A 235 4.01 14.54 9.86
C ALA A 235 3.95 13.44 10.92
N ALA A 236 5.05 13.18 11.61
CA ALA A 236 5.10 12.19 12.69
C ALA A 236 4.17 12.54 13.86
N TRP A 237 4.04 13.82 14.19
CA TRP A 237 3.09 14.27 15.20
C TRP A 237 1.63 14.03 14.78
N LEU A 238 1.27 14.34 13.53
CA LEU A 238 -0.06 14.07 12.98
C LEU A 238 -0.36 12.58 12.91
N ASP A 239 0.61 11.76 12.52
CA ASP A 239 0.45 10.30 12.50
C ASP A 239 0.08 9.77 13.90
N ARG A 240 0.81 10.19 14.93
CA ARG A 240 0.50 9.80 16.31
C ARG A 240 -0.83 10.35 16.82
N LEU A 241 -1.18 11.58 16.41
CA LEU A 241 -2.43 12.22 16.84
C LEU A 241 -3.66 11.54 16.21
N ILE A 242 -3.60 11.23 14.91
CA ILE A 242 -4.76 10.71 14.15
C ILE A 242 -4.84 9.19 14.21
N LEU A 243 -3.71 8.50 14.05
CA LEU A 243 -3.67 7.05 13.96
C LEU A 243 -3.37 6.38 15.29
N THR A 244 -2.88 7.13 16.28
CA THR A 244 -2.31 6.62 17.53
C THR A 244 -1.06 5.74 17.28
N GLU A 245 -0.27 5.51 18.31
CA GLU A 245 0.95 4.68 18.23
C GLU A 245 0.67 3.21 17.91
N ASN A 246 -0.58 2.76 18.08
CA ASN A 246 -0.96 1.38 17.83
C ASN A 246 -1.22 1.07 16.36
N HIS A 247 -1.53 2.08 15.54
CA HIS A 247 -1.96 1.92 14.15
C HIS A 247 -0.96 2.44 13.12
N ILE A 248 0.21 2.88 13.58
CA ILE A 248 1.35 3.30 12.75
C ILE A 248 2.37 2.18 12.56
N TRP A 249 3.44 2.46 11.83
CA TRP A 249 4.52 1.51 11.61
C TRP A 249 5.19 1.07 12.92
N ARG A 250 5.25 -0.25 13.12
CA ARG A 250 5.72 -0.84 14.40
C ARG A 250 7.21 -0.71 14.66
N GLY A 251 8.02 -0.44 13.62
CA GLY A 251 9.48 -0.38 13.74
C GLY A 251 10.03 0.74 14.62
N GLY A 252 9.20 1.72 14.98
CA GLY A 252 9.60 2.80 15.89
C GLY A 252 8.44 3.42 16.64
N LYS A 253 7.18 3.21 16.23
CA LYS A 253 5.98 3.85 16.77
C LYS A 253 6.06 5.39 16.79
N VAL A 254 6.80 5.96 15.89
CA VAL A 254 7.09 7.40 15.82
C VAL A 254 6.32 8.04 14.66
N TYR A 255 6.30 7.37 13.53
CA TYR A 255 5.64 7.82 12.28
C TYR A 255 5.13 6.62 11.48
N ASP A 256 4.27 6.89 10.49
CA ASP A 256 3.79 5.86 9.57
C ASP A 256 4.31 6.06 8.14
#